data_e8b4f69a50990f6b533b3180fd1fb1bc
#
_entry.id   e8b4f69a50990f6b533b3180fd1fb1bc
#
_cell.length_a   1.000
_cell.length_b   1.000
_cell.length_c   1.000
_cell.angle_alpha   90.00
_cell.angle_beta   90.00
_cell.angle_gamma   90.00
#
_symmetry.space_group_name_H-M   'P 1'
#
loop_
_entity.id
_entity.type
_entity.pdbx_description
1 polymer ?
#
loop_
_entity_poly.entity_id
_entity_poly.type
_entity_poly.pdbx_seq_one_letter_code
_entity_poly.pdbx_strand_id
1 'polypeptide(L)'
;MVRRFALSLAITCTFICTALNAQAQQFNVLLFTKTNGFHHESVNEGVTAMRALAVRHQFSVDWQEDASIFTDEKLKKYQAVIFLLTTGDILNDEQQAAMERFIRSGKGFVGIHSASDTEYDWDWYTKMVGRTFHIHPVIQTAELTVANRKFPGVERMPERFLWTDEWYEFGAERIKGLNYILAVDEQTFDPKVSWGEKKGEGMGKFHPIAWYHDYDGGRAFYTALGHMPATYSDALFLEHIYGGLYWAATGKGLRKK
;
A
#
# COMPACT_ATOMS: atom_id res chain seq x y z
N MET A 1 55.58 -12.55 68.41
CA MET A 1 54.17 -12.87 68.02
C MET A 1 53.69 -11.83 67.08
N VAL A 2 53.70 -12.07 65.75
CA VAL A 2 53.30 -11.08 64.73
C VAL A 2 51.99 -11.62 64.11
N ARG A 3 50.87 -10.95 64.38
CA ARG A 3 49.55 -11.28 63.76
C ARG A 3 49.51 -10.68 62.39
N ARG A 4 49.42 -11.51 61.37
CA ARG A 4 49.09 -11.10 59.96
C ARG A 4 47.58 -10.96 59.82
N PHE A 5 47.11 -9.72 59.47
CA PHE A 5 45.75 -9.49 59.03
C PHE A 5 45.70 -9.76 57.53
N ALA A 6 44.90 -10.73 57.15
CA ALA A 6 44.56 -10.92 55.72
C ALA A 6 43.34 -10.08 55.39
N LEU A 7 43.53 -9.14 54.47
CA LEU A 7 42.43 -8.29 53.91
C LEU A 7 41.84 -8.99 52.69
N SER A 8 40.64 -9.53 52.85
CA SER A 8 39.90 -10.14 51.73
C SER A 8 39.17 -9.04 50.92
N LEU A 9 39.62 -8.79 49.71
CA LEU A 9 39.00 -7.88 48.77
C LEU A 9 37.87 -8.62 48.01
N ALA A 10 36.62 -8.36 48.36
CA ALA A 10 35.45 -8.88 47.63
C ALA A 10 35.17 -7.99 46.41
N ILE A 11 35.47 -8.49 45.21
CA ILE A 11 35.12 -7.85 43.95
C ILE A 11 33.66 -8.18 43.64
N THR A 12 32.77 -7.20 43.86
CA THR A 12 31.35 -7.31 43.46
C THR A 12 31.23 -6.94 41.97
N CYS A 13 31.14 -7.94 41.10
CA CYS A 13 30.83 -7.77 39.71
C CYS A 13 29.34 -7.38 39.56
N THR A 14 29.07 -6.09 39.38
CA THR A 14 27.73 -5.59 39.04
C THR A 14 27.48 -5.85 37.55
N PHE A 15 26.74 -6.91 37.24
CA PHE A 15 26.22 -7.12 35.88
C PHE A 15 25.17 -6.02 35.58
N ILE A 16 25.55 -5.01 34.82
CA ILE A 16 24.60 -4.06 34.21
C ILE A 16 23.91 -4.80 33.05
N CYS A 17 22.74 -5.38 33.34
CA CYS A 17 21.82 -5.88 32.31
C CYS A 17 21.28 -4.64 31.57
N THR A 18 21.89 -4.23 30.46
CA THR A 18 21.27 -3.34 29.52
C THR A 18 20.10 -4.08 28.88
N ALA A 19 18.89 -3.86 29.39
CA ALA A 19 17.68 -4.26 28.70
C ALA A 19 17.67 -3.50 27.37
N LEU A 20 18.03 -4.19 26.29
CA LEU A 20 17.71 -3.74 24.94
C LEU A 20 16.20 -3.64 24.88
N ASN A 21 15.67 -2.43 24.96
CA ASN A 21 14.26 -2.15 24.64
C ASN A 21 14.06 -2.52 23.17
N ALA A 22 13.73 -3.77 22.91
CA ALA A 22 13.22 -4.16 21.61
C ALA A 22 11.93 -3.36 21.41
N GLN A 23 12.01 -2.33 20.59
CA GLN A 23 10.84 -1.51 20.25
C GLN A 23 9.79 -2.43 19.65
N ALA A 24 8.61 -2.48 20.28
CA ALA A 24 7.57 -3.40 19.87
C ALA A 24 7.17 -3.10 18.40
N GLN A 25 7.21 -4.14 17.58
CA GLN A 25 6.80 -4.06 16.18
C GLN A 25 5.34 -3.59 16.09
N GLN A 26 5.05 -2.60 15.22
CA GLN A 26 3.72 -2.01 15.14
C GLN A 26 2.66 -2.97 14.57
N PHE A 27 2.98 -3.63 13.46
CA PHE A 27 2.11 -4.58 12.75
C PHE A 27 2.92 -5.41 11.75
N ASN A 28 2.28 -6.46 11.21
CA ASN A 28 2.86 -7.33 10.18
C ASN A 28 2.05 -7.17 8.89
N VAL A 29 2.71 -7.15 7.74
CA VAL A 29 2.05 -7.09 6.45
C VAL A 29 2.57 -8.18 5.51
N LEU A 30 1.66 -8.72 4.72
CA LEU A 30 1.97 -9.53 3.55
C LEU A 30 2.12 -8.60 2.35
N LEU A 31 3.29 -8.60 1.72
CA LEU A 31 3.54 -7.92 0.46
C LEU A 31 3.47 -8.95 -0.68
N PHE A 32 2.49 -8.83 -1.55
CA PHE A 32 2.23 -9.78 -2.62
C PHE A 32 2.40 -9.14 -3.99
N THR A 33 3.19 -9.78 -4.88
CA THR A 33 3.62 -9.22 -6.16
C THR A 33 3.40 -10.16 -7.34
N LYS A 34 2.53 -11.17 -7.22
CA LYS A 34 2.24 -12.10 -8.31
C LYS A 34 1.62 -11.39 -9.51
N THR A 35 2.10 -11.72 -10.70
CA THR A 35 1.57 -11.20 -11.97
C THR A 35 1.24 -12.35 -12.90
N ASN A 36 0.02 -12.40 -13.45
CA ASN A 36 -0.40 -13.29 -14.53
C ASN A 36 -0.67 -12.53 -15.84
N GLY A 37 -0.62 -11.19 -15.79
CA GLY A 37 -0.66 -10.28 -16.93
C GLY A 37 0.67 -9.56 -17.12
N PHE A 38 0.62 -8.24 -17.29
CA PHE A 38 1.82 -7.42 -17.48
C PHE A 38 2.69 -7.41 -16.21
N HIS A 39 4.00 -7.62 -16.39
CA HIS A 39 4.96 -7.55 -15.29
C HIS A 39 5.70 -6.21 -15.33
N HIS A 40 5.44 -5.36 -14.31
CA HIS A 40 6.06 -4.03 -14.23
C HIS A 40 7.53 -4.12 -13.82
N GLU A 41 8.37 -3.34 -14.46
CA GLU A 41 9.81 -3.27 -14.12
C GLU A 41 10.06 -2.73 -12.70
N SER A 42 9.13 -1.97 -12.14
CA SER A 42 9.22 -1.33 -10.83
C SER A 42 8.92 -2.23 -9.62
N VAL A 43 8.62 -3.52 -9.83
CA VAL A 43 8.32 -4.47 -8.74
C VAL A 43 9.47 -4.54 -7.72
N ASN A 44 10.71 -4.66 -8.19
CA ASN A 44 11.88 -4.79 -7.31
C ASN A 44 12.14 -3.52 -6.48
N GLU A 45 12.00 -2.35 -7.09
CA GLU A 45 12.11 -1.06 -6.41
C GLU A 45 10.99 -0.89 -5.37
N GLY A 46 9.78 -1.31 -5.71
CA GLY A 46 8.65 -1.30 -4.79
C GLY A 46 8.86 -2.20 -3.57
N VAL A 47 9.35 -3.43 -3.77
CA VAL A 47 9.71 -4.34 -2.67
C VAL A 47 10.82 -3.75 -1.80
N THR A 48 11.85 -3.17 -2.42
CA THR A 48 12.96 -2.52 -1.71
C THR A 48 12.47 -1.34 -0.87
N ALA A 49 11.61 -0.49 -1.45
CA ALA A 49 11.01 0.66 -0.77
C ALA A 49 10.14 0.22 0.42
N MET A 50 9.31 -0.81 0.25
CA MET A 50 8.48 -1.34 1.34
C MET A 50 9.32 -1.91 2.50
N ARG A 51 10.42 -2.58 2.21
CA ARG A 51 11.39 -3.04 3.24
C ARG A 51 12.05 -1.87 3.96
N ALA A 52 12.43 -0.82 3.24
CA ALA A 52 13.01 0.39 3.85
C ALA A 52 11.98 1.12 4.75
N LEU A 53 10.72 1.23 4.32
CA LEU A 53 9.63 1.75 5.15
C LEU A 53 9.41 0.89 6.40
N ALA A 54 9.50 -0.43 6.29
CA ALA A 54 9.34 -1.35 7.42
C ALA A 54 10.42 -1.10 8.49
N VAL A 55 11.67 -0.94 8.09
CA VAL A 55 12.78 -0.58 9.01
C VAL A 55 12.53 0.79 9.65
N ARG A 56 12.19 1.81 8.84
CA ARG A 56 11.97 3.19 9.31
C ARG A 56 10.83 3.28 10.31
N HIS A 57 9.73 2.56 10.08
CA HIS A 57 8.49 2.69 10.84
C HIS A 57 8.20 1.49 11.75
N GLN A 58 9.15 0.59 11.94
CA GLN A 58 9.07 -0.53 12.89
C GLN A 58 7.84 -1.44 12.65
N PHE A 59 7.62 -1.87 11.40
CA PHE A 59 6.67 -2.94 11.06
C PHE A 59 7.39 -4.07 10.31
N SER A 60 6.78 -5.24 10.11
CA SER A 60 7.38 -6.30 9.31
C SER A 60 6.71 -6.46 7.96
N VAL A 61 7.52 -6.80 6.97
CA VAL A 61 7.11 -7.15 5.60
C VAL A 61 7.52 -8.59 5.32
N ASP A 62 6.54 -9.42 4.99
CA ASP A 62 6.73 -10.76 4.45
C ASP A 62 6.39 -10.70 2.95
N TRP A 63 7.41 -10.74 2.09
CA TRP A 63 7.24 -10.66 0.64
C TRP A 63 7.04 -12.04 0.04
N GLN A 64 5.99 -12.20 -0.75
CA GLN A 64 5.60 -13.45 -1.41
C GLN A 64 5.13 -13.20 -2.85
N GLU A 65 5.38 -14.20 -3.71
CA GLU A 65 4.81 -14.29 -5.06
C GLU A 65 3.97 -15.56 -5.22
N ASP A 66 4.12 -16.50 -4.29
CA ASP A 66 3.35 -17.74 -4.26
C ASP A 66 1.99 -17.53 -3.57
N ALA A 67 0.91 -17.70 -4.33
CA ALA A 67 -0.47 -17.59 -3.82
C ALA A 67 -0.84 -18.63 -2.77
N SER A 68 -0.04 -19.69 -2.55
CA SER A 68 -0.25 -20.66 -1.48
C SER A 68 -0.20 -20.05 -0.07
N ILE A 69 0.24 -18.79 0.04
CA ILE A 69 0.18 -18.00 1.29
C ILE A 69 -1.25 -17.66 1.70
N PHE A 70 -2.21 -17.61 0.76
CA PHE A 70 -3.60 -17.24 1.02
C PHE A 70 -4.38 -18.43 1.62
N THR A 71 -4.13 -18.68 2.89
CA THR A 71 -4.90 -19.59 3.74
C THR A 71 -5.19 -18.91 5.09
N ASP A 72 -6.27 -19.26 5.75
CA ASP A 72 -6.63 -18.69 7.07
C ASP A 72 -5.48 -18.79 8.07
N GLU A 73 -4.81 -19.95 8.10
CA GLU A 73 -3.71 -20.21 9.02
C GLU A 73 -2.51 -19.28 8.79
N LYS A 74 -2.14 -19.05 7.52
CA LYS A 74 -1.00 -18.21 7.18
C LYS A 74 -1.34 -16.72 7.25
N LEU A 75 -2.56 -16.32 6.88
CA LEU A 75 -2.98 -14.91 6.86
C LEU A 75 -3.20 -14.34 8.26
N LYS A 76 -3.57 -15.14 9.26
CA LYS A 76 -3.95 -14.65 10.61
C LYS A 76 -2.90 -13.76 11.29
N LYS A 77 -1.61 -13.92 10.96
CA LYS A 77 -0.50 -13.15 11.55
C LYS A 77 -0.39 -11.72 11.02
N TYR A 78 -1.01 -11.39 9.88
CA TYR A 78 -0.92 -10.08 9.26
C TYR A 78 -2.06 -9.15 9.70
N GLN A 79 -1.81 -7.85 9.66
CA GLN A 79 -2.79 -6.79 9.87
C GLN A 79 -3.26 -6.19 8.55
N ALA A 80 -2.43 -6.29 7.50
CA ALA A 80 -2.80 -5.91 6.14
C ALA A 80 -2.13 -6.81 5.10
N VAL A 81 -2.76 -6.87 3.92
CA VAL A 81 -2.20 -7.44 2.68
C VAL A 81 -2.00 -6.30 1.68
N ILE A 82 -0.84 -6.26 1.05
CA ILE A 82 -0.48 -5.29 0.02
C ILE A 82 -0.39 -6.03 -1.32
N PHE A 83 -1.20 -5.64 -2.29
CA PHE A 83 -1.04 -6.02 -3.69
C PHE A 83 -0.22 -4.92 -4.36
N LEU A 84 1.05 -5.23 -4.60
CA LEU A 84 2.00 -4.32 -5.24
C LEU A 84 2.19 -4.74 -6.69
N LEU A 85 1.69 -3.93 -7.62
CA LEU A 85 1.88 -4.15 -9.06
C LEU A 85 1.39 -5.54 -9.54
N THR A 86 0.39 -6.10 -8.86
CA THR A 86 -0.23 -7.36 -9.28
C THR A 86 -1.04 -7.17 -10.55
N THR A 87 -1.18 -8.21 -11.39
CA THR A 87 -1.96 -8.16 -12.63
C THR A 87 -2.60 -9.51 -12.94
N GLY A 88 -3.78 -9.47 -13.54
CA GLY A 88 -4.51 -10.65 -14.00
C GLY A 88 -5.14 -11.47 -12.88
N ASP A 89 -5.54 -12.68 -13.19
CA ASP A 89 -6.16 -13.62 -12.26
C ASP A 89 -5.06 -14.38 -11.49
N ILE A 90 -4.90 -14.08 -10.21
CA ILE A 90 -3.75 -14.51 -9.39
C ILE A 90 -4.12 -15.42 -8.21
N LEU A 91 -5.39 -15.50 -7.84
CA LEU A 91 -5.89 -16.33 -6.74
C LEU A 91 -6.98 -17.29 -7.25
N ASN A 92 -6.95 -18.53 -6.79
CA ASN A 92 -8.05 -19.46 -7.00
C ASN A 92 -9.18 -19.23 -5.97
N ASP A 93 -10.34 -19.90 -6.17
CA ASP A 93 -11.55 -19.73 -5.34
C ASP A 93 -11.28 -19.93 -3.83
N GLU A 94 -10.43 -20.90 -3.46
CA GLU A 94 -10.09 -21.17 -2.05
C GLU A 94 -9.27 -20.05 -1.44
N GLN A 95 -8.33 -19.51 -2.22
CA GLN A 95 -7.46 -18.38 -1.83
C GLN A 95 -8.25 -17.07 -1.76
N GLN A 96 -9.17 -16.85 -2.70
CA GLN A 96 -10.12 -15.74 -2.69
C GLN A 96 -10.99 -15.80 -1.43
N ALA A 97 -11.58 -16.95 -1.12
CA ALA A 97 -12.38 -17.13 0.09
C ALA A 97 -11.58 -16.88 1.39
N ALA A 98 -10.30 -17.28 1.43
CA ALA A 98 -9.43 -16.97 2.58
C ALA A 98 -9.14 -15.45 2.70
N MET A 99 -8.93 -14.76 1.59
CA MET A 99 -8.75 -13.30 1.57
C MET A 99 -10.02 -12.56 2.02
N GLU A 100 -11.22 -13.02 1.60
CA GLU A 100 -12.48 -12.45 2.08
C GLU A 100 -12.63 -12.57 3.60
N ARG A 101 -12.38 -13.77 4.16
CA ARG A 101 -12.43 -13.98 5.62
C ARG A 101 -11.40 -13.11 6.35
N PHE A 102 -10.21 -12.95 5.79
CA PHE A 102 -9.17 -12.07 6.33
C PHE A 102 -9.68 -10.63 6.45
N ILE A 103 -10.22 -10.05 5.39
CA ILE A 103 -10.76 -8.67 5.40
C ILE A 103 -11.95 -8.56 6.35
N ARG A 104 -12.91 -9.51 6.33
CA ARG A 104 -14.07 -9.53 7.24
C ARG A 104 -13.68 -9.59 8.71
N SER A 105 -12.47 -10.07 9.02
CA SER A 105 -11.94 -10.06 10.40
C SER A 105 -11.42 -8.69 10.87
N GLY A 106 -11.64 -7.61 10.10
CA GLY A 106 -11.21 -6.25 10.45
C GLY A 106 -9.82 -5.88 9.97
N LYS A 107 -9.25 -6.64 9.03
CA LYS A 107 -7.91 -6.42 8.47
C LYS A 107 -7.91 -5.44 7.30
N GLY A 108 -6.72 -5.09 6.83
CA GLY A 108 -6.54 -4.09 5.76
C GLY A 108 -6.11 -4.66 4.43
N PHE A 109 -6.52 -3.99 3.36
CA PHE A 109 -6.01 -4.14 2.01
C PHE A 109 -5.34 -2.85 1.55
N VAL A 110 -4.23 -2.99 0.83
CA VAL A 110 -3.53 -1.89 0.14
C VAL A 110 -3.29 -2.31 -1.29
N GLY A 111 -3.87 -1.58 -2.24
CA GLY A 111 -3.61 -1.77 -3.67
C GLY A 111 -2.70 -0.67 -4.21
N ILE A 112 -1.64 -1.04 -4.92
CA ILE A 112 -0.71 -0.10 -5.53
C ILE A 112 -0.66 -0.35 -7.03
N HIS A 113 -0.91 0.71 -7.81
CA HIS A 113 -0.88 0.76 -9.26
C HIS A 113 -1.78 -0.32 -9.88
N SER A 114 -1.19 -1.31 -10.55
CA SER A 114 -1.93 -2.36 -11.26
C SER A 114 -2.67 -3.36 -10.35
N ALA A 115 -2.71 -3.14 -9.03
CA ALA A 115 -3.67 -3.87 -8.21
C ALA A 115 -5.13 -3.68 -8.67
N SER A 116 -5.44 -2.62 -9.42
CA SER A 116 -6.75 -2.43 -10.07
C SER A 116 -6.91 -3.19 -11.41
N ASP A 117 -5.81 -3.73 -11.96
CA ASP A 117 -5.73 -4.59 -13.14
C ASP A 117 -5.64 -6.08 -12.75
N THR A 118 -6.33 -6.45 -11.69
CA THR A 118 -6.23 -7.75 -11.03
C THR A 118 -7.63 -8.27 -10.74
N GLU A 119 -7.87 -9.59 -10.89
CA GLU A 119 -9.08 -10.29 -10.44
C GLU A 119 -10.39 -9.67 -10.98
N TYR A 120 -10.49 -9.44 -12.27
CA TYR A 120 -11.66 -8.79 -12.88
C TYR A 120 -12.96 -9.58 -12.72
N ASP A 121 -12.89 -10.90 -12.71
CA ASP A 121 -14.04 -11.79 -12.60
C ASP A 121 -14.48 -12.05 -11.15
N TRP A 122 -13.74 -11.50 -10.18
CA TRP A 122 -14.08 -11.60 -8.76
C TRP A 122 -14.72 -10.30 -8.25
N ASP A 123 -16.03 -10.24 -8.36
CA ASP A 123 -16.88 -9.10 -7.97
C ASP A 123 -16.58 -8.53 -6.57
N TRP A 124 -16.25 -9.38 -5.62
CA TRP A 124 -15.90 -8.94 -4.27
C TRP A 124 -14.60 -8.13 -4.27
N TYR A 125 -13.60 -8.58 -5.01
CA TYR A 125 -12.32 -7.88 -5.14
C TYR A 125 -12.46 -6.54 -5.87
N THR A 126 -13.19 -6.52 -6.99
CA THR A 126 -13.39 -5.28 -7.77
C THR A 126 -14.09 -4.19 -6.95
N LYS A 127 -15.00 -4.60 -6.05
CA LYS A 127 -15.62 -3.68 -5.07
C LYS A 127 -14.67 -3.29 -3.96
N MET A 128 -13.77 -4.17 -3.51
CA MET A 128 -12.76 -3.88 -2.48
C MET A 128 -11.71 -2.88 -3.00
N VAL A 129 -11.15 -3.12 -4.18
CA VAL A 129 -10.20 -2.18 -4.79
C VAL A 129 -10.89 -0.85 -5.16
N GLY A 130 -12.20 -0.89 -5.38
CA GLY A 130 -13.08 0.25 -5.56
C GLY A 130 -13.30 0.66 -7.02
N ARG A 131 -12.30 0.55 -7.87
CA ARG A 131 -12.38 0.75 -9.32
C ARG A 131 -11.41 -0.16 -10.02
N THR A 132 -11.79 -0.71 -11.17
CA THR A 132 -10.92 -1.52 -12.00
C THR A 132 -10.30 -0.70 -13.12
N PHE A 133 -9.08 -1.04 -13.45
CA PHE A 133 -8.35 -0.44 -14.55
C PHE A 133 -9.09 -0.67 -15.89
N HIS A 134 -9.17 0.37 -16.70
CA HIS A 134 -9.67 0.28 -18.06
C HIS A 134 -8.53 0.40 -19.07
N ILE A 135 -7.88 1.54 -19.15
CA ILE A 135 -6.83 1.87 -20.10
C ILE A 135 -5.98 3.03 -19.56
N HIS A 136 -4.81 3.29 -20.16
CA HIS A 136 -4.03 4.51 -19.91
C HIS A 136 -3.38 5.03 -21.19
N PRO A 137 -3.15 6.34 -21.34
CA PRO A 137 -2.29 6.90 -22.38
C PRO A 137 -0.80 6.62 -22.09
N VAL A 138 0.08 7.12 -22.95
CA VAL A 138 1.53 7.09 -22.65
C VAL A 138 1.83 7.82 -21.34
N ILE A 139 2.96 7.49 -20.70
CA ILE A 139 3.45 8.17 -19.50
C ILE A 139 3.56 9.67 -19.76
N GLN A 140 2.97 10.49 -18.90
CA GLN A 140 2.97 11.95 -19.02
C GLN A 140 3.12 12.61 -17.66
N THR A 141 3.65 13.83 -17.67
CA THR A 141 3.59 14.72 -16.51
C THR A 141 2.23 15.43 -16.50
N ALA A 142 1.57 15.40 -15.35
CA ALA A 142 0.30 16.09 -15.13
C ALA A 142 0.27 16.73 -13.73
N GLU A 143 -0.72 17.58 -13.50
CA GLU A 143 -0.92 18.21 -12.19
C GLU A 143 -1.83 17.34 -11.33
N LEU A 144 -1.35 17.00 -10.13
CA LEU A 144 -2.12 16.34 -9.09
C LEU A 144 -2.72 17.35 -8.12
N THR A 145 -3.89 17.02 -7.60
CA THR A 145 -4.57 17.77 -6.53
C THR A 145 -4.85 16.87 -5.33
N VAL A 146 -4.63 17.41 -4.12
CA VAL A 146 -4.98 16.72 -2.87
C VAL A 146 -6.45 17.00 -2.53
N ALA A 147 -7.32 16.02 -2.77
CA ALA A 147 -8.76 16.12 -2.54
C ALA A 147 -9.14 15.96 -1.05
N ASN A 148 -8.35 15.24 -0.27
CA ASN A 148 -8.61 15.01 1.15
C ASN A 148 -7.34 15.11 2.01
N ARG A 149 -7.11 16.26 2.61
CA ARG A 149 -5.97 16.52 3.50
C ARG A 149 -6.07 15.90 4.90
N LYS A 150 -7.18 15.26 5.23
CA LYS A 150 -7.35 14.59 6.53
C LYS A 150 -6.80 13.17 6.53
N PHE A 151 -6.59 12.58 5.34
CA PHE A 151 -6.02 11.26 5.21
C PHE A 151 -4.52 11.29 5.56
N PRO A 152 -3.97 10.28 6.27
CA PRO A 152 -2.56 10.23 6.58
C PRO A 152 -1.70 10.02 5.31
N GLY A 153 -0.48 10.56 5.32
CA GLY A 153 0.47 10.43 4.21
C GLY A 153 0.33 11.45 3.08
N VAL A 154 -0.49 12.52 3.28
CA VAL A 154 -0.58 13.66 2.35
C VAL A 154 -0.17 14.98 3.02
N GLU A 155 0.38 14.91 4.20
CA GLU A 155 0.66 16.07 5.04
C GLU A 155 1.65 17.04 4.40
N ARG A 156 2.64 16.51 3.71
CA ARG A 156 3.72 17.28 3.06
C ARG A 156 3.43 17.57 1.59
N MET A 157 2.41 16.94 0.99
CA MET A 157 2.05 17.21 -0.39
C MET A 157 1.54 18.65 -0.54
N PRO A 158 2.02 19.43 -1.52
CA PRO A 158 1.36 20.67 -1.92
C PRO A 158 -0.09 20.43 -2.28
N GLU A 159 -0.93 21.47 -2.28
CA GLU A 159 -2.33 21.35 -2.70
C GLU A 159 -2.43 20.92 -4.16
N ARG A 160 -1.53 21.44 -4.99
CA ARG A 160 -1.34 21.10 -6.39
C ARG A 160 0.16 20.93 -6.65
N PHE A 161 0.54 19.92 -7.44
CA PHE A 161 1.94 19.64 -7.78
C PHE A 161 2.04 18.79 -9.04
N LEU A 162 3.15 18.90 -9.74
CA LEU A 162 3.44 18.10 -10.93
C LEU A 162 3.92 16.70 -10.55
N TRP A 163 3.42 15.72 -11.28
CA TRP A 163 3.81 14.32 -11.14
C TRP A 163 3.87 13.64 -12.50
N THR A 164 4.76 12.67 -12.67
CA THR A 164 4.89 11.88 -13.91
C THR A 164 4.56 10.44 -13.58
N ASP A 165 3.53 9.88 -14.23
CA ASP A 165 3.14 8.47 -14.08
C ASP A 165 2.28 8.02 -15.27
N GLU A 166 1.76 6.79 -15.22
CA GLU A 166 0.64 6.35 -16.04
C GLU A 166 -0.68 6.82 -15.43
N TRP A 167 -1.50 7.48 -16.23
CA TRP A 167 -2.80 7.98 -15.77
C TRP A 167 -3.89 6.97 -16.13
N TYR A 168 -4.23 6.10 -15.18
CA TYR A 168 -5.23 5.07 -15.35
C TYR A 168 -6.64 5.63 -15.46
N GLU A 169 -7.35 5.28 -16.53
CA GLU A 169 -8.79 5.51 -16.67
C GLU A 169 -9.56 4.37 -15.99
N PHE A 170 -10.55 4.73 -15.16
CA PHE A 170 -11.37 3.78 -14.38
C PHE A 170 -12.87 3.88 -14.67
N GLY A 171 -13.31 4.74 -15.56
CA GLY A 171 -14.69 5.15 -15.66
C GLY A 171 -15.01 6.39 -14.82
N ALA A 172 -15.81 7.30 -15.41
CA ALA A 172 -16.03 8.66 -14.90
C ALA A 172 -16.95 8.72 -13.67
N GLU A 173 -17.76 7.69 -13.41
CA GLU A 173 -18.74 7.72 -12.33
C GLU A 173 -18.10 7.75 -10.94
N ARG A 174 -18.63 8.58 -10.04
CA ARG A 174 -18.28 8.56 -8.63
C ARG A 174 -18.93 7.39 -7.95
N ILE A 175 -18.12 6.40 -7.54
CA ILE A 175 -18.61 5.26 -6.78
C ILE A 175 -18.96 5.71 -5.36
N LYS A 176 -20.18 5.41 -4.93
CA LYS A 176 -20.65 5.73 -3.59
C LYS A 176 -19.83 4.99 -2.53
N GLY A 177 -19.40 5.72 -1.50
CA GLY A 177 -18.65 5.15 -0.37
C GLY A 177 -17.14 5.28 -0.49
N LEU A 178 -16.57 5.56 -1.67
CA LEU A 178 -15.15 5.85 -1.80
C LEU A 178 -14.82 7.28 -1.32
N ASN A 179 -13.77 7.38 -0.50
CA ASN A 179 -13.22 8.64 -0.04
C ASN A 179 -11.96 8.94 -0.86
N TYR A 180 -12.04 9.90 -1.77
CA TYR A 180 -10.96 10.23 -2.68
C TYR A 180 -9.88 11.07 -2.00
N ILE A 181 -8.61 10.75 -2.25
CA ILE A 181 -7.43 11.36 -1.63
C ILE A 181 -6.71 12.26 -2.63
N LEU A 182 -6.42 11.73 -3.83
CA LEU A 182 -5.74 12.42 -4.92
C LEU A 182 -6.56 12.35 -6.19
N ALA A 183 -6.47 13.39 -6.99
CA ALA A 183 -7.01 13.42 -8.33
C ALA A 183 -6.00 14.08 -9.29
N VAL A 184 -6.02 13.68 -10.57
CA VAL A 184 -5.23 14.31 -11.63
C VAL A 184 -6.11 15.28 -12.41
N ASP A 185 -5.54 16.41 -12.83
CA ASP A 185 -6.20 17.41 -13.67
C ASP A 185 -5.99 17.06 -15.14
N GLU A 186 -7.02 16.54 -15.80
CA GLU A 186 -6.97 16.17 -17.22
C GLU A 186 -6.71 17.32 -18.17
N GLN A 187 -6.81 18.58 -17.74
CA GLN A 187 -6.43 19.73 -18.58
C GLN A 187 -4.90 19.85 -18.74
N THR A 188 -4.13 19.07 -17.99
CA THR A 188 -2.66 19.14 -17.95
C THR A 188 -1.96 18.00 -18.68
N PHE A 189 -2.70 17.04 -19.25
CA PHE A 189 -2.17 15.94 -20.06
C PHE A 189 -3.17 15.52 -21.15
N ASP A 190 -2.75 14.71 -22.11
CA ASP A 190 -3.65 14.14 -23.12
C ASP A 190 -4.15 12.76 -22.67
N PRO A 191 -5.43 12.61 -22.30
CA PRO A 191 -5.98 11.34 -21.84
C PRO A 191 -6.32 10.37 -23.00
N LYS A 192 -6.31 10.83 -24.24
CA LYS A 192 -6.76 10.03 -25.39
C LYS A 192 -5.79 8.91 -25.72
N VAL A 193 -6.33 7.72 -25.84
CA VAL A 193 -5.55 6.53 -26.19
C VAL A 193 -6.42 5.49 -26.91
N SER A 194 -5.79 4.65 -27.73
CA SER A 194 -6.46 3.54 -28.40
C SER A 194 -5.55 2.31 -28.39
N TRP A 195 -6.05 1.20 -27.85
CA TRP A 195 -5.44 -0.12 -27.90
C TRP A 195 -6.35 -1.05 -28.72
N GLY A 196 -6.34 -0.85 -30.04
CA GLY A 196 -7.24 -1.53 -30.95
C GLY A 196 -8.70 -1.08 -30.77
N GLU A 197 -9.55 -1.98 -30.32
CA GLU A 197 -10.97 -1.67 -30.08
C GLU A 197 -11.19 -0.93 -28.75
N LYS A 198 -10.27 -1.11 -27.78
CA LYS A 198 -10.34 -0.46 -26.47
C LYS A 198 -9.85 0.98 -26.57
N LYS A 199 -10.67 1.93 -26.15
CA LYS A 199 -10.38 3.38 -26.22
C LYS A 199 -10.51 4.02 -24.86
N GLY A 200 -9.64 5.00 -24.59
CA GLY A 200 -9.72 5.94 -23.47
C GLY A 200 -9.99 7.34 -24.01
N GLU A 201 -10.94 8.02 -23.42
CA GLU A 201 -11.32 9.41 -23.72
C GLU A 201 -11.13 10.32 -22.49
N GLY A 202 -10.62 9.73 -21.39
CA GLY A 202 -10.47 10.36 -20.09
C GLY A 202 -11.72 10.25 -19.22
N MET A 203 -11.60 10.77 -18.00
CA MET A 203 -12.65 10.78 -16.97
C MET A 203 -13.28 12.16 -16.78
N GLY A 204 -12.81 13.18 -17.53
CA GLY A 204 -13.31 14.54 -17.52
C GLY A 204 -12.95 15.33 -16.26
N LYS A 205 -13.90 16.04 -15.69
CA LYS A 205 -13.66 16.98 -14.57
C LYS A 205 -13.26 16.29 -13.24
N PHE A 206 -13.38 14.99 -13.16
CA PHE A 206 -13.07 14.24 -11.93
C PHE A 206 -12.34 12.95 -12.28
N HIS A 207 -11.03 12.99 -12.14
CA HIS A 207 -10.15 11.85 -12.40
C HIS A 207 -9.40 11.46 -11.12
N PRO A 208 -10.02 10.64 -10.24
CA PRO A 208 -9.39 10.19 -9.00
C PRO A 208 -8.33 9.16 -9.30
N ILE A 209 -7.21 9.23 -8.56
CA ILE A 209 -6.10 8.29 -8.66
C ILE A 209 -5.72 7.64 -7.32
N ALA A 210 -6.29 8.11 -6.20
CA ALA A 210 -6.13 7.46 -4.91
C ALA A 210 -7.39 7.65 -4.06
N TRP A 211 -7.76 6.57 -3.33
CA TRP A 211 -8.94 6.55 -2.46
C TRP A 211 -8.81 5.51 -1.35
N TYR A 212 -9.74 5.59 -0.40
CA TYR A 212 -9.91 4.62 0.68
C TYR A 212 -11.38 4.46 1.05
N HIS A 213 -11.73 3.33 1.64
CA HIS A 213 -13.05 3.09 2.22
C HIS A 213 -13.02 1.93 3.22
N ASP A 214 -14.02 1.88 4.08
CA ASP A 214 -14.32 0.67 4.83
C ASP A 214 -15.00 -0.33 3.89
N TYR A 215 -14.59 -1.58 3.95
CA TYR A 215 -15.11 -2.62 3.08
C TYR A 215 -15.25 -3.94 3.81
N ASP A 216 -16.45 -4.50 3.79
CA ASP A 216 -16.80 -5.85 4.27
C ASP A 216 -16.18 -6.18 5.65
N GLY A 217 -16.27 -5.26 6.60
CA GLY A 217 -15.71 -5.38 7.96
C GLY A 217 -14.26 -4.95 8.11
N GLY A 218 -13.52 -4.78 7.03
CA GLY A 218 -12.13 -4.31 7.00
C GLY A 218 -11.98 -2.94 6.36
N ARG A 219 -10.79 -2.67 5.79
CA ARG A 219 -10.41 -1.37 5.22
C ARG A 219 -9.63 -1.57 3.94
N ALA A 220 -9.90 -0.77 2.93
CA ALA A 220 -9.20 -0.78 1.66
C ALA A 220 -8.65 0.61 1.32
N PHE A 221 -7.38 0.68 0.98
CA PHE A 221 -6.70 1.84 0.41
C PHE A 221 -6.14 1.46 -0.97
N TYR A 222 -6.26 2.38 -1.92
CA TYR A 222 -5.71 2.21 -3.26
C TYR A 222 -5.04 3.50 -3.75
N THR A 223 -3.95 3.35 -4.49
CA THR A 223 -3.32 4.41 -5.27
C THR A 223 -2.90 3.89 -6.65
N ALA A 224 -3.23 4.64 -7.70
CA ALA A 224 -2.83 4.36 -9.08
C ALA A 224 -1.38 4.76 -9.37
N LEU A 225 -0.76 5.56 -8.51
CA LEU A 225 0.66 5.93 -8.65
C LEU A 225 1.54 4.70 -8.44
N GLY A 226 2.72 4.69 -9.06
CA GLY A 226 3.73 3.65 -8.82
C GLY A 226 4.18 2.88 -10.05
N HIS A 227 3.86 3.32 -11.27
CA HIS A 227 4.36 2.68 -12.48
C HIS A 227 5.88 2.75 -12.59
N MET A 228 6.45 3.93 -12.34
CA MET A 228 7.88 4.19 -12.58
C MET A 228 8.76 3.71 -11.43
N PRO A 229 9.92 3.05 -11.70
CA PRO A 229 10.89 2.69 -10.67
C PRO A 229 11.32 3.88 -9.80
N ALA A 230 11.52 5.07 -10.40
CA ALA A 230 11.92 6.29 -9.71
C ALA A 230 10.89 6.74 -8.65
N THR A 231 9.61 6.45 -8.81
CA THR A 231 8.54 6.76 -7.88
C THR A 231 8.81 6.18 -6.49
N TYR A 232 9.42 4.98 -6.42
CA TYR A 232 9.74 4.31 -5.16
C TYR A 232 10.93 4.91 -4.39
N SER A 233 11.54 5.97 -4.90
CA SER A 233 12.54 6.78 -4.21
C SER A 233 12.01 8.16 -3.81
N ASP A 234 10.82 8.53 -4.24
CA ASP A 234 10.22 9.82 -3.92
C ASP A 234 9.64 9.87 -2.50
N ALA A 235 10.01 10.89 -1.73
CA ALA A 235 9.61 11.00 -0.33
C ALA A 235 8.11 11.23 -0.13
N LEU A 236 7.44 11.95 -1.04
CA LEU A 236 5.99 12.19 -0.95
C LEU A 236 5.20 10.92 -1.26
N PHE A 237 5.65 10.16 -2.25
CA PHE A 237 5.05 8.86 -2.56
C PHE A 237 5.23 7.86 -1.43
N LEU A 238 6.45 7.77 -0.86
CA LEU A 238 6.72 6.86 0.25
C LEU A 238 5.89 7.20 1.50
N GLU A 239 5.69 8.49 1.79
CA GLU A 239 4.80 8.92 2.87
C GLU A 239 3.34 8.59 2.56
N HIS A 240 2.91 8.76 1.31
CA HIS A 240 1.55 8.43 0.87
C HIS A 240 1.23 6.95 1.05
N ILE A 241 2.08 6.06 0.54
CA ILE A 241 1.84 4.61 0.69
C ILE A 241 1.96 4.15 2.15
N TYR A 242 2.88 4.73 2.94
CA TYR A 242 2.97 4.40 4.37
C TYR A 242 1.72 4.88 5.12
N GLY A 243 1.21 6.09 4.84
CA GLY A 243 -0.02 6.60 5.45
C GLY A 243 -1.23 5.73 5.14
N GLY A 244 -1.38 5.31 3.87
CA GLY A 244 -2.41 4.37 3.44
C GLY A 244 -2.30 3.02 4.12
N LEU A 245 -1.09 2.45 4.19
CA LEU A 245 -0.81 1.20 4.87
C LEU A 245 -1.10 1.29 6.39
N TYR A 246 -0.63 2.36 7.04
CA TYR A 246 -0.87 2.56 8.47
C TYR A 246 -2.36 2.61 8.80
N TRP A 247 -3.13 3.36 7.99
CA TRP A 247 -4.59 3.41 8.14
C TRP A 247 -5.23 2.05 7.88
N ALA A 248 -4.88 1.36 6.81
CA ALA A 248 -5.43 0.05 6.47
C ALA A 248 -5.15 -0.98 7.57
N ALA A 249 -3.91 -1.03 8.09
CA ALA A 249 -3.51 -1.99 9.12
C ALA A 249 -4.12 -1.69 10.50
N THR A 250 -4.32 -0.41 10.87
CA THR A 250 -4.63 -0.01 12.25
C THR A 250 -6.00 0.66 12.44
N GLY A 251 -6.61 1.16 11.37
CA GLY A 251 -7.80 2.03 11.41
C GLY A 251 -7.53 3.42 12.00
N LYS A 252 -6.26 3.81 12.16
CA LYS A 252 -5.84 5.07 12.78
C LYS A 252 -5.21 6.02 11.76
N GLY A 253 -4.95 7.26 12.17
CA GLY A 253 -4.24 8.25 11.38
C GLY A 253 -5.13 9.28 10.69
N LEU A 254 -6.45 9.09 10.62
CA LEU A 254 -7.36 10.14 10.14
C LEU A 254 -7.35 11.32 11.11
N ARG A 255 -7.05 12.52 10.60
CA ARG A 255 -7.04 13.73 11.40
C ARG A 255 -8.47 14.08 11.83
N LYS A 256 -8.70 14.24 13.12
CA LYS A 256 -9.94 14.78 13.65
C LYS A 256 -10.08 16.25 13.22
N LYS A 257 -11.34 16.70 13.03
CA LYS A 257 -11.63 18.13 12.79
C LYS A 257 -11.25 18.95 13.98
#